data_a8bfcabfb00a2d3d8bffa93af3a59c15
#
_entry.id   a8bfcabfb00a2d3d8bffa93af3a59c15
#
_cell.length_a   1.000
_cell.length_b   1.000
_cell.length_c   1.000
_cell.angle_alpha   90.00
_cell.angle_beta   90.00
_cell.angle_gamma   90.00
#
_symmetry.space_group_name_H-M   'P 1'
#
loop_
_entity.id
_entity.type
_entity.pdbx_description
1 polymer ?
#
loop_
_entity_poly.entity_id
_entity_poly.type
_entity_poly.pdbx_seq_one_letter_code
_entity_poly.pdbx_strand_id
1 'polypeptide(L)'
;ALLLQADKHAQLPIIENTIKLAKIFATNSDEANNYKNHLIAKALLAVLFSNETISSKKNEIFTILEVCNTKEFNFDSVIPGLGYTRTLSECFEIDSNGNFGESVLITNYILGKINDELDSIKAPEEASYGLKDFAKAMEFTLISEGFQHNQNLHDDAVILRVRLNAIINSKTGTFFTNEYMPINEFVESLIDNDGKKAQIININLEDVDDIYAKVIVKIFSKMLFDFSKASKKRASMPFHLFLEEAHRYIQKDNDTFLLGYNIFDRIAKEGRKYGVILDIISQRPVEISDTVIAQCNNFLIFKMTHPLDIKYIGEMLPNISQDILDKQKILQPGMCVCFGSAFKIPMIVKLEMPNPMPYSSNCDVSGCWKMEDGNNVTLGNRSIRNDEKQDDDFKLETGDLNMQDAEYFA
;
A
#
# COMPACT_ATOMS: atom_id res chain seq x y z
N ALA A 1 1.00 -1.06 7.63
CA ALA A 1 0.77 -2.48 7.92
C ALA A 1 0.64 -3.30 6.63
N LEU A 2 -0.31 -2.99 5.75
CA LEU A 2 -0.51 -3.74 4.49
C LEU A 2 0.73 -3.71 3.59
N LEU A 3 1.34 -2.55 3.40
CA LEU A 3 2.54 -2.39 2.58
C LEU A 3 3.72 -3.23 3.09
N LEU A 4 3.87 -3.32 4.41
CA LEU A 4 4.91 -4.11 5.06
C LEU A 4 4.49 -5.58 5.29
N GLN A 5 3.31 -5.98 4.80
CA GLN A 5 2.76 -7.33 4.96
C GLN A 5 2.81 -7.81 6.42
N ALA A 6 2.41 -6.95 7.36
CA ALA A 6 2.34 -7.33 8.75
C ALA A 6 1.35 -8.48 8.91
N ASP A 7 1.77 -9.54 9.58
CA ASP A 7 1.02 -10.79 9.76
C ASP A 7 0.81 -11.15 11.24
N LYS A 8 1.43 -10.40 12.14
CA LYS A 8 1.35 -10.61 13.58
C LYS A 8 0.87 -9.37 14.33
N HIS A 9 0.08 -9.57 15.37
CA HIS A 9 -0.39 -8.49 16.25
C HIS A 9 0.75 -7.66 16.87
N ALA A 10 1.86 -8.32 17.21
CA ALA A 10 3.03 -7.64 17.78
C ALA A 10 3.69 -6.63 16.82
N GLN A 11 3.48 -6.77 15.53
CA GLN A 11 4.05 -5.87 14.51
C GLN A 11 3.28 -4.55 14.38
N LEU A 12 1.99 -4.52 14.76
CA LEU A 12 1.17 -3.30 14.64
C LEU A 12 1.66 -2.16 15.54
N PRO A 13 1.91 -2.37 16.84
CA PRO A 13 2.46 -1.32 17.71
C PRO A 13 3.80 -0.77 17.22
N ILE A 14 4.67 -1.65 16.66
CA ILE A 14 5.95 -1.23 16.09
C ILE A 14 5.71 -0.26 14.93
N ILE A 15 4.80 -0.61 14.01
CA ILE A 15 4.47 0.24 12.86
C ILE A 15 3.84 1.56 13.32
N GLU A 16 2.92 1.52 14.29
CA GLU A 16 2.26 2.72 14.83
C GLU A 16 3.25 3.67 15.50
N ASN A 17 4.18 3.13 16.33
CA ASN A 17 5.23 3.93 16.94
C ASN A 17 6.20 4.49 15.88
N THR A 18 6.57 3.68 14.89
CA THR A 18 7.38 4.14 13.76
C THR A 18 6.71 5.30 13.00
N ILE A 19 5.40 5.24 12.74
CA ILE A 19 4.65 6.33 12.11
C ILE A 19 4.69 7.59 12.98
N LYS A 20 4.48 7.44 14.29
CA LYS A 20 4.55 8.56 15.24
C LYS A 20 5.92 9.23 15.17
N LEU A 21 7.01 8.45 15.25
CA LEU A 21 8.37 8.96 15.20
C LEU A 21 8.70 9.58 13.83
N ALA A 22 8.29 8.97 12.73
CA ALA A 22 8.50 9.49 11.38
C ALA A 22 7.87 10.89 11.21
N LYS A 23 6.66 11.08 11.71
CA LYS A 23 5.98 12.39 11.71
C LYS A 23 6.74 13.44 12.53
N ILE A 24 7.20 13.08 13.72
CA ILE A 24 7.96 13.99 14.57
C ILE A 24 9.30 14.35 13.90
N PHE A 25 10.01 13.36 13.33
CA PHE A 25 11.33 13.58 12.75
C PHE A 25 11.30 14.34 11.42
N ALA A 26 10.21 14.22 10.67
CA ALA A 26 10.03 14.98 9.43
C ALA A 26 9.90 16.49 9.66
N THR A 27 9.53 16.93 10.86
CA THR A 27 9.40 18.37 11.16
C THR A 27 10.73 19.11 11.26
N ASN A 28 11.87 18.42 11.36
CA ASN A 28 13.22 18.96 11.48
C ASN A 28 13.35 20.12 12.49
N SER A 29 12.55 20.12 13.53
CA SER A 29 12.56 21.11 14.60
C SER A 29 13.62 20.79 15.66
N ASP A 30 14.00 21.79 16.46
CA ASP A 30 14.86 21.57 17.64
C ASP A 30 14.21 20.61 18.64
N GLU A 31 12.88 20.63 18.74
CA GLU A 31 12.12 19.68 19.55
C GLU A 31 12.29 18.25 19.05
N ALA A 32 12.25 18.04 17.74
CA ALA A 32 12.47 16.72 17.15
C ALA A 32 13.90 16.23 17.43
N ASN A 33 14.91 17.12 17.36
CA ASN A 33 16.28 16.75 17.68
C ASN A 33 16.46 16.46 19.17
N ASN A 34 15.86 17.25 20.05
CA ASN A 34 15.86 16.97 21.49
C ASN A 34 15.18 15.64 21.81
N TYR A 35 14.10 15.32 21.09
CA TYR A 35 13.45 14.02 21.25
C TYR A 35 14.31 12.84 20.77
N LYS A 36 15.02 12.97 19.64
CA LYS A 36 16.00 11.98 19.21
C LYS A 36 17.09 11.76 20.27
N ASN A 37 17.66 12.86 20.80
CA ASN A 37 18.67 12.79 21.85
C ASN A 37 18.14 12.11 23.11
N HIS A 38 16.92 12.42 23.52
CA HIS A 38 16.26 11.76 24.64
C HIS A 38 16.11 10.23 24.43
N LEU A 39 15.66 9.79 23.25
CA LEU A 39 15.52 8.36 22.93
C LEU A 39 16.87 7.64 22.93
N ILE A 40 17.89 8.22 22.31
CA ILE A 40 19.25 7.66 22.32
C ILE A 40 19.79 7.60 23.76
N ALA A 41 19.62 8.68 24.54
CA ALA A 41 20.07 8.71 25.92
C ALA A 41 19.43 7.62 26.78
N LYS A 42 18.11 7.39 26.65
CA LYS A 42 17.42 6.30 27.36
C LYS A 42 17.96 4.93 26.95
N ALA A 43 18.15 4.70 25.64
CA ALA A 43 18.71 3.45 25.14
C ALA A 43 20.13 3.19 25.65
N LEU A 44 21.01 4.18 25.58
CA LEU A 44 22.39 4.08 26.08
C LEU A 44 22.43 3.82 27.58
N LEU A 45 21.56 4.47 28.37
CA LEU A 45 21.46 4.19 29.80
C LEU A 45 20.99 2.77 30.09
N ALA A 46 20.01 2.28 29.35
CA ALA A 46 19.53 0.90 29.52
C ALA A 46 20.68 -0.10 29.29
N VAL A 47 21.51 0.11 28.27
CA VAL A 47 22.69 -0.72 28.00
C VAL A 47 23.74 -0.58 29.10
N LEU A 48 24.06 0.63 29.55
CA LEU A 48 25.03 0.85 30.61
C LEU A 48 24.66 0.15 31.91
N PHE A 49 23.38 0.15 32.28
CA PHE A 49 22.88 -0.48 33.49
C PHE A 49 22.45 -1.95 33.32
N SER A 50 22.57 -2.51 32.12
CA SER A 50 22.30 -3.94 31.89
C SER A 50 23.31 -4.82 32.64
N ASN A 51 22.99 -6.11 32.80
CA ASN A 51 23.88 -7.11 33.43
C ASN A 51 24.87 -7.75 32.43
N GLU A 52 25.01 -7.17 31.24
CA GLU A 52 25.89 -7.63 30.18
C GLU A 52 27.38 -7.39 30.50
N THR A 53 28.27 -8.08 29.81
CA THR A 53 29.71 -7.83 29.89
C THR A 53 30.06 -6.46 29.28
N ILE A 54 31.14 -5.82 29.74
CA ILE A 54 31.56 -4.51 29.23
C ILE A 54 31.82 -4.54 27.72
N SER A 55 32.36 -5.64 27.21
CA SER A 55 32.57 -5.79 25.75
C SER A 55 31.25 -5.90 24.99
N SER A 56 30.26 -6.60 25.52
CA SER A 56 28.90 -6.68 24.95
C SER A 56 28.25 -5.30 24.94
N LYS A 57 28.27 -4.60 26.08
CA LYS A 57 27.76 -3.22 26.20
C LYS A 57 28.41 -2.28 25.19
N LYS A 58 29.75 -2.35 25.01
CA LYS A 58 30.46 -1.51 24.05
C LYS A 58 29.94 -1.74 22.62
N ASN A 59 29.80 -3.01 22.23
CA ASN A 59 29.29 -3.36 20.90
C ASN A 59 27.87 -2.86 20.69
N GLU A 60 27.00 -3.02 21.68
CA GLU A 60 25.61 -2.58 21.62
C GLU A 60 25.50 -1.06 21.55
N ILE A 61 26.27 -0.32 22.37
CA ILE A 61 26.36 1.15 22.32
C ILE A 61 26.80 1.64 20.95
N PHE A 62 27.82 0.99 20.37
CA PHE A 62 28.33 1.37 19.05
C PHE A 62 27.29 1.10 17.96
N THR A 63 26.58 -0.02 18.03
CA THR A 63 25.47 -0.32 17.11
C THR A 63 24.37 0.75 17.21
N ILE A 64 24.00 1.17 18.42
CA ILE A 64 23.00 2.23 18.63
C ILE A 64 23.47 3.54 17.95
N LEU A 65 24.73 3.94 18.17
CA LEU A 65 25.27 5.18 17.63
C LEU A 65 25.51 5.15 16.11
N GLU A 66 25.77 3.99 15.51
CA GLU A 66 25.85 3.82 14.05
C GLU A 66 24.49 3.99 13.39
N VAL A 67 23.45 3.42 13.99
CA VAL A 67 22.08 3.40 13.45
C VAL A 67 21.36 4.71 13.75
N CYS A 68 21.45 5.19 14.98
CA CYS A 68 20.77 6.39 15.46
C CYS A 68 21.78 7.43 15.91
N ASN A 69 22.19 8.32 15.02
CA ASN A 69 23.10 9.40 15.37
C ASN A 69 22.44 10.78 15.31
N THR A 70 22.96 11.68 16.12
CA THR A 70 22.63 13.12 16.13
C THR A 70 23.92 13.94 16.26
N LYS A 71 23.82 15.27 16.23
CA LYS A 71 24.99 16.12 16.50
C LYS A 71 25.57 15.93 17.89
N GLU A 72 24.72 15.53 18.85
CA GLU A 72 25.11 15.34 20.25
C GLU A 72 25.50 13.89 20.57
N PHE A 73 24.96 12.94 19.82
CA PHE A 73 25.24 11.52 19.96
C PHE A 73 25.79 10.97 18.64
N ASN A 74 27.06 11.16 18.39
CA ASN A 74 27.87 10.50 17.37
C ASN A 74 29.26 10.20 17.94
N PHE A 75 30.06 9.39 17.27
CA PHE A 75 31.36 8.95 17.76
C PHE A 75 32.33 10.10 18.08
N ASP A 76 32.23 11.19 17.29
CA ASP A 76 33.09 12.36 17.39
C ASP A 76 32.52 13.49 18.29
N SER A 77 31.32 13.25 18.87
CA SER A 77 30.72 14.26 19.78
C SER A 77 31.60 14.53 20.97
N VAL A 78 31.91 15.80 21.20
CA VAL A 78 32.79 16.22 22.26
C VAL A 78 32.06 16.38 23.57
N ILE A 79 32.51 15.67 24.61
CA ILE A 79 31.94 15.69 25.95
C ILE A 79 32.91 16.51 26.84
N PRO A 80 32.42 17.62 27.42
CA PRO A 80 33.25 18.42 28.32
C PRO A 80 33.40 17.75 29.70
N GLY A 81 34.63 17.54 30.12
CA GLY A 81 35.00 17.14 31.46
C GLY A 81 35.52 18.31 32.30
N LEU A 82 35.92 18.05 33.53
CA LEU A 82 36.54 19.06 34.43
C LEU A 82 37.98 19.32 34.00
N GLY A 83 38.15 20.31 33.10
CA GLY A 83 39.49 20.73 32.63
C GLY A 83 40.02 19.92 31.43
N TYR A 84 39.24 19.04 30.85
CA TYR A 84 39.58 18.28 29.63
C TYR A 84 38.34 18.01 28.80
N THR A 85 38.52 17.52 27.59
CA THR A 85 37.45 17.06 26.69
C THR A 85 37.75 15.65 26.23
N ARG A 86 36.69 14.87 25.95
CA ARG A 86 36.76 13.54 25.36
C ARG A 86 35.75 13.45 24.22
N THR A 87 36.06 12.61 23.24
CA THR A 87 35.03 12.20 22.28
C THR A 87 34.12 11.15 22.91
N LEU A 88 32.92 11.01 22.39
CA LEU A 88 31.97 10.00 22.86
C LEU A 88 32.57 8.59 22.73
N SER A 89 33.29 8.31 21.63
CA SER A 89 33.98 7.06 21.42
C SER A 89 35.08 6.78 22.45
N GLU A 90 35.90 7.79 22.79
CA GLU A 90 36.91 7.66 23.81
C GLU A 90 36.35 7.35 25.20
N CYS A 91 35.16 7.87 25.52
CA CYS A 91 34.51 7.61 26.81
C CYS A 91 34.12 6.12 26.99
N PHE A 92 33.94 5.41 25.89
CA PHE A 92 33.62 3.98 25.88
C PHE A 92 34.83 3.08 25.63
N GLU A 93 36.07 3.61 25.73
CA GLU A 93 37.26 2.77 25.76
C GLU A 93 37.35 2.00 27.07
N ILE A 94 37.82 0.74 26.96
CA ILE A 94 37.92 -0.16 28.10
C ILE A 94 39.30 0.06 28.75
N ASP A 95 39.29 0.37 30.02
CA ASP A 95 40.52 0.57 30.83
C ASP A 95 41.22 -0.76 31.18
N SER A 96 42.38 -0.66 31.83
CA SER A 96 43.14 -1.84 32.28
C SER A 96 42.39 -2.71 33.32
N ASN A 97 41.37 -2.19 33.95
CA ASN A 97 40.54 -2.92 34.91
C ASN A 97 39.32 -3.56 34.28
N GLY A 98 39.12 -3.39 32.98
CA GLY A 98 38.00 -3.96 32.23
C GLY A 98 36.71 -3.15 32.36
N ASN A 99 36.79 -1.86 32.77
CA ASN A 99 35.64 -0.96 32.85
C ASN A 99 35.72 0.13 31.78
N PHE A 100 34.62 0.87 31.53
CA PHE A 100 34.69 2.08 30.72
C PHE A 100 35.52 3.17 31.42
N GLY A 101 36.50 3.70 30.72
CA GLY A 101 37.46 4.66 31.29
C GLY A 101 36.85 5.94 31.84
N GLU A 102 35.76 6.41 31.21
CA GLU A 102 35.07 7.64 31.60
C GLU A 102 33.60 7.39 31.99
N SER A 103 33.35 6.31 32.75
CA SER A 103 31.98 5.86 33.07
C SER A 103 31.11 6.92 33.77
N VAL A 104 31.70 7.72 34.67
CA VAL A 104 30.97 8.78 35.39
C VAL A 104 30.68 9.97 34.47
N LEU A 105 31.65 10.38 33.67
CA LEU A 105 31.50 11.50 32.73
C LEU A 105 30.38 11.19 31.71
N ILE A 106 30.44 10.02 31.11
CA ILE A 106 29.45 9.63 30.08
C ILE A 106 28.05 9.44 30.68
N THR A 107 27.93 8.84 31.86
CA THR A 107 26.65 8.68 32.54
C THR A 107 25.99 10.04 32.84
N ASN A 108 26.75 10.99 33.35
CA ASN A 108 26.23 12.34 33.60
C ASN A 108 25.85 13.08 32.34
N TYR A 109 26.63 12.94 31.25
CA TYR A 109 26.30 13.51 29.96
C TYR A 109 24.98 12.95 29.40
N ILE A 110 24.81 11.64 29.41
CA ILE A 110 23.61 10.95 28.94
C ILE A 110 22.41 11.38 29.81
N LEU A 111 22.52 11.38 31.14
CA LEU A 111 21.43 11.81 32.04
C LEU A 111 21.00 13.26 31.77
N GLY A 112 21.93 14.14 31.43
CA GLY A 112 21.62 15.53 31.07
C GLY A 112 20.83 15.70 29.77
N LYS A 113 20.69 14.63 28.96
CA LYS A 113 19.92 14.64 27.72
C LYS A 113 18.53 13.98 27.86
N ILE A 114 18.23 13.42 29.02
CA ILE A 114 16.92 12.86 29.32
C ILE A 114 15.98 13.97 29.80
N ASN A 115 14.80 14.00 29.20
CA ASN A 115 13.70 14.86 29.60
C ASN A 115 12.39 14.07 29.54
N ASP A 116 11.88 13.67 30.68
CA ASP A 116 10.67 12.82 30.79
C ASP A 116 9.40 13.50 30.24
N GLU A 117 9.37 14.83 30.12
CA GLU A 117 8.24 15.55 29.49
C GLU A 117 8.11 15.16 28.00
N LEU A 118 9.23 14.79 27.35
CA LEU A 118 9.25 14.40 25.96
C LEU A 118 8.56 13.04 25.71
N ASP A 119 8.42 12.18 26.71
CA ASP A 119 7.72 10.88 26.57
C ASP A 119 6.24 11.07 26.18
N SER A 120 5.65 12.22 26.53
CA SER A 120 4.25 12.56 26.24
C SER A 120 4.02 13.30 24.91
N ILE A 121 5.07 13.51 24.09
CA ILE A 121 4.94 14.22 22.82
C ILE A 121 3.96 13.53 21.88
N LYS A 122 3.00 14.31 21.37
CA LYS A 122 2.08 13.88 20.34
C LYS A 122 2.65 14.18 18.96
N ALA A 123 2.51 13.24 18.04
CA ALA A 123 2.89 13.48 16.65
C ALA A 123 1.98 14.55 16.04
N PRO A 124 2.52 15.47 15.22
CA PRO A 124 1.72 16.41 14.45
C PRO A 124 0.75 15.64 13.53
N GLU A 125 -0.53 16.05 13.48
CA GLU A 125 -1.53 15.35 12.67
C GLU A 125 -1.23 15.46 11.18
N GLU A 126 -0.79 16.64 10.73
CA GLU A 126 -0.59 16.97 9.31
C GLU A 126 0.86 16.79 8.82
N ALA A 127 1.78 16.26 9.63
CA ALA A 127 3.15 16.07 9.19
C ALA A 127 3.26 14.97 8.12
N SER A 128 3.83 15.33 6.98
CA SER A 128 4.19 14.39 5.92
C SER A 128 5.59 13.82 6.15
N TYR A 129 5.80 12.56 5.77
CA TYR A 129 7.09 11.89 5.85
C TYR A 129 7.27 10.93 4.66
N GLY A 130 8.51 10.77 4.21
CA GLY A 130 8.85 9.82 3.15
C GLY A 130 9.27 8.45 3.68
N LEU A 131 9.49 7.51 2.76
CA LEU A 131 9.97 6.15 3.13
C LEU A 131 11.32 6.19 3.87
N LYS A 132 12.20 7.14 3.52
CA LYS A 132 13.51 7.29 4.18
C LYS A 132 13.36 7.75 5.62
N ASP A 133 12.42 8.67 5.88
CA ASP A 133 12.14 9.15 7.24
C ASP A 133 11.49 8.04 8.07
N PHE A 134 10.61 7.26 7.43
CA PHE A 134 10.02 6.09 8.05
C PHE A 134 11.06 5.02 8.40
N ALA A 135 12.04 4.76 7.52
CA ALA A 135 13.11 3.82 7.79
C ALA A 135 13.97 4.27 8.99
N LYS A 136 14.37 5.55 9.03
CA LYS A 136 15.10 6.11 10.18
C LYS A 136 14.28 6.01 11.46
N ALA A 137 12.99 6.33 11.40
CA ALA A 137 12.11 6.24 12.56
C ALA A 137 11.96 4.80 13.05
N MET A 138 11.96 3.82 12.14
CA MET A 138 11.91 2.40 12.51
C MET A 138 13.14 1.98 13.33
N GLU A 139 14.33 2.43 12.97
CA GLU A 139 15.53 2.13 13.74
C GLU A 139 15.44 2.70 15.17
N PHE A 140 14.93 3.93 15.32
CA PHE A 140 14.69 4.52 16.65
C PHE A 140 13.60 3.76 17.43
N THR A 141 12.56 3.28 16.76
CA THR A 141 11.55 2.44 17.41
C THR A 141 12.17 1.17 17.97
N LEU A 142 13.04 0.50 17.20
CA LEU A 142 13.71 -0.73 17.61
C LEU A 142 14.59 -0.53 18.85
N ILE A 143 15.19 0.64 18.97
CA ILE A 143 16.03 0.99 20.12
C ILE A 143 15.19 1.38 21.33
N SER A 144 14.19 2.27 21.13
CA SER A 144 13.40 2.85 22.23
C SER A 144 12.50 1.85 22.94
N GLU A 145 12.03 0.84 22.25
CA GLU A 145 11.10 -0.17 22.80
C GLU A 145 11.85 -1.33 23.52
N GLY A 146 13.18 -1.28 23.56
CA GLY A 146 13.98 -2.33 24.22
C GLY A 146 13.82 -3.71 23.54
N PHE A 147 13.49 -3.72 22.24
CA PHE A 147 13.29 -4.96 21.47
C PHE A 147 14.52 -5.88 21.47
N GLN A 148 15.70 -5.33 21.74
CA GLN A 148 16.95 -6.10 21.83
C GLN A 148 16.92 -7.15 22.94
N HIS A 149 16.11 -6.93 23.98
CA HIS A 149 16.00 -7.86 25.13
C HIS A 149 14.87 -8.89 24.98
N ASN A 150 14.00 -8.76 23.95
CA ASN A 150 12.93 -9.72 23.68
C ASN A 150 13.11 -10.29 22.27
N GLN A 151 13.71 -11.48 22.19
CA GLN A 151 14.10 -12.11 20.93
C GLN A 151 12.94 -12.26 19.93
N ASN A 152 11.74 -12.61 20.39
CA ASN A 152 10.57 -12.75 19.50
C ASN A 152 10.13 -11.42 18.89
N LEU A 153 10.13 -10.34 19.66
CA LEU A 153 9.78 -9.00 19.18
C LEU A 153 10.87 -8.44 18.26
N HIS A 154 12.13 -8.74 18.59
CA HIS A 154 13.27 -8.37 17.75
C HIS A 154 13.17 -9.02 16.36
N ASP A 155 12.91 -10.32 16.29
CA ASP A 155 12.79 -11.06 15.03
C ASP A 155 11.63 -10.53 14.18
N ASP A 156 10.47 -10.23 14.79
CA ASP A 156 9.32 -9.63 14.11
C ASP A 156 9.63 -8.25 13.55
N ALA A 157 10.39 -7.46 14.28
CA ALA A 157 10.79 -6.12 13.88
C ALA A 157 11.85 -6.14 12.77
N VAL A 158 12.80 -7.06 12.81
CA VAL A 158 13.80 -7.27 11.75
C VAL A 158 13.12 -7.64 10.43
N ILE A 159 12.10 -8.48 10.45
CA ILE A 159 11.31 -8.82 9.26
C ILE A 159 10.70 -7.56 8.64
N LEU A 160 10.08 -6.69 9.44
CA LEU A 160 9.51 -5.43 8.95
C LEU A 160 10.57 -4.51 8.34
N ARG A 161 11.75 -4.43 8.96
CA ARG A 161 12.89 -3.65 8.45
C ARG A 161 13.39 -4.18 7.11
N VAL A 162 13.54 -5.49 6.97
CA VAL A 162 13.99 -6.12 5.71
C VAL A 162 12.97 -5.83 4.60
N ARG A 163 11.67 -5.99 4.88
CA ARG A 163 10.60 -5.69 3.92
C ARG A 163 10.59 -4.21 3.53
N LEU A 164 10.77 -3.31 4.49
CA LEU A 164 10.87 -1.86 4.21
C LEU A 164 12.05 -1.52 3.31
N ASN A 165 13.24 -2.08 3.60
CA ASN A 165 14.42 -1.87 2.79
C ASN A 165 14.26 -2.45 1.37
N ALA A 166 13.58 -3.58 1.22
CA ALA A 166 13.23 -4.13 -0.09
C ALA A 166 12.35 -3.18 -0.89
N ILE A 167 11.37 -2.53 -0.24
CA ILE A 167 10.53 -1.51 -0.89
C ILE A 167 11.35 -0.30 -1.32
N ILE A 168 12.18 0.25 -0.42
CA ILE A 168 13.00 1.44 -0.70
C ILE A 168 13.93 1.21 -1.89
N ASN A 169 14.51 0.02 -2.00
CA ASN A 169 15.46 -0.32 -3.05
C ASN A 169 14.79 -0.84 -4.34
N SER A 170 13.48 -1.01 -4.36
CA SER A 170 12.73 -1.43 -5.54
C SER A 170 12.34 -0.26 -6.44
N LYS A 171 11.96 -0.54 -7.69
CA LYS A 171 11.35 0.46 -8.58
C LYS A 171 10.08 1.06 -7.95
N THR A 172 9.36 0.29 -7.17
CA THR A 172 8.14 0.71 -6.47
C THR A 172 8.40 1.80 -5.43
N GLY A 173 9.61 1.82 -4.83
CA GLY A 173 10.01 2.87 -3.89
C GLY A 173 9.95 4.29 -4.48
N THR A 174 10.10 4.42 -5.80
CA THR A 174 10.01 5.72 -6.49
C THR A 174 8.61 6.33 -6.48
N PHE A 175 7.57 5.53 -6.27
CA PHE A 175 6.19 6.03 -6.15
C PHE A 175 5.89 6.73 -4.82
N PHE A 176 6.74 6.51 -3.81
CA PHE A 176 6.58 7.15 -2.50
C PHE A 176 7.45 8.41 -2.44
N THR A 177 6.91 9.49 -2.96
CA THR A 177 7.54 10.82 -2.87
C THR A 177 7.25 11.47 -1.51
N ASN A 178 7.99 12.52 -1.17
CA ASN A 178 7.74 13.30 0.05
C ASN A 178 6.67 14.38 -0.15
N GLU A 179 6.08 14.46 -1.34
CA GLU A 179 5.04 15.42 -1.65
C GLU A 179 3.71 14.92 -1.07
N TYR A 180 3.18 15.69 -0.14
CA TYR A 180 1.87 15.44 0.44
C TYR A 180 0.81 16.22 -0.34
N MET A 181 -0.21 15.51 -0.81
CA MET A 181 -1.39 16.11 -1.41
C MET A 181 -2.62 15.70 -0.59
N PRO A 182 -3.44 16.66 -0.12
CA PRO A 182 -4.70 16.34 0.55
C PRO A 182 -5.62 15.48 -0.32
N ILE A 183 -6.38 14.56 0.30
CA ILE A 183 -7.25 13.62 -0.45
C ILE A 183 -8.21 14.35 -1.37
N ASN A 184 -8.80 15.47 -0.92
CA ASN A 184 -9.73 16.25 -1.72
C ASN A 184 -9.07 16.82 -2.99
N GLU A 185 -7.90 17.41 -2.86
CA GLU A 185 -7.11 17.95 -3.99
C GLU A 185 -6.69 16.83 -4.94
N PHE A 186 -6.28 15.70 -4.41
CA PHE A 186 -5.92 14.54 -5.23
C PHE A 186 -7.10 14.02 -6.03
N VAL A 187 -8.27 13.82 -5.41
CA VAL A 187 -9.46 13.34 -6.11
C VAL A 187 -9.94 14.38 -7.13
N GLU A 188 -9.89 15.67 -6.80
CA GLU A 188 -10.24 16.74 -7.72
C GLU A 188 -9.27 16.80 -8.91
N SER A 189 -7.98 16.60 -8.69
CA SER A 189 -6.96 16.55 -9.77
C SER A 189 -7.15 15.37 -10.72
N LEU A 190 -7.68 14.25 -10.24
CA LEU A 190 -8.02 13.10 -11.09
C LEU A 190 -9.23 13.37 -11.99
N ILE A 191 -10.17 14.18 -11.51
CA ILE A 191 -11.43 14.45 -12.21
C ILE A 191 -11.28 15.65 -13.16
N ASP A 192 -10.51 16.65 -12.77
CA ASP A 192 -10.31 17.87 -13.56
C ASP A 192 -9.11 17.68 -14.49
N ASN A 193 -9.39 17.67 -15.79
CA ASN A 193 -8.38 17.68 -16.84
C ASN A 193 -8.54 18.96 -17.64
N ASP A 194 -7.71 19.98 -17.36
CA ASP A 194 -7.70 21.29 -18.02
C ASP A 194 -9.08 21.97 -18.08
N GLY A 195 -9.83 21.93 -16.96
CA GLY A 195 -11.16 22.53 -16.86
C GLY A 195 -12.29 21.68 -17.46
N LYS A 196 -12.00 20.47 -17.92
CA LYS A 196 -12.99 19.48 -18.34
C LYS A 196 -13.05 18.35 -17.34
N LYS A 197 -14.25 18.01 -16.87
CA LYS A 197 -14.42 16.88 -15.95
C LYS A 197 -14.28 15.54 -16.69
N ALA A 198 -13.30 14.75 -16.29
CA ALA A 198 -13.15 13.39 -16.77
C ALA A 198 -14.32 12.51 -16.28
N GLN A 199 -14.96 11.80 -17.18
CA GLN A 199 -16.03 10.85 -16.85
C GLN A 199 -15.48 9.44 -16.60
N ILE A 200 -14.37 9.08 -17.25
CA ILE A 200 -13.71 7.78 -17.13
C ILE A 200 -12.24 8.05 -16.82
N ILE A 201 -11.74 7.38 -15.77
CA ILE A 201 -10.35 7.44 -15.36
C ILE A 201 -9.83 6.00 -15.38
N ASN A 202 -8.85 5.73 -16.23
CA ASN A 202 -8.22 4.41 -16.32
C ASN A 202 -6.88 4.43 -15.59
N ILE A 203 -6.72 3.53 -14.61
CA ILE A 203 -5.50 3.35 -13.84
C ILE A 203 -4.88 2.01 -14.26
N ASN A 204 -3.82 2.07 -15.05
CA ASN A 204 -3.08 0.88 -15.48
C ASN A 204 -2.13 0.40 -14.38
N LEU A 205 -2.26 -0.88 -13.98
CA LEU A 205 -1.44 -1.54 -12.96
C LEU A 205 -0.66 -2.74 -13.56
N GLU A 206 -0.50 -2.79 -14.88
CA GLU A 206 0.13 -3.92 -15.58
C GLU A 206 1.58 -4.17 -15.10
N ASP A 207 2.36 -3.10 -14.94
CA ASP A 207 3.77 -3.16 -14.54
C ASP A 207 3.98 -3.12 -13.01
N VAL A 208 2.90 -3.19 -12.22
CA VAL A 208 2.96 -3.15 -10.76
C VAL A 208 2.85 -4.56 -10.20
N ASP A 209 3.79 -4.95 -9.33
CA ASP A 209 3.74 -6.23 -8.64
C ASP A 209 2.40 -6.43 -7.90
N ASP A 210 1.87 -7.65 -7.90
CA ASP A 210 0.56 -7.99 -7.34
C ASP A 210 0.34 -7.50 -5.91
N ILE A 211 1.39 -7.58 -5.07
CA ILE A 211 1.32 -7.15 -3.67
C ILE A 211 1.08 -5.65 -3.59
N TYR A 212 1.82 -4.86 -4.37
CA TYR A 212 1.68 -3.40 -4.39
C TYR A 212 0.39 -2.97 -5.09
N ALA A 213 0.03 -3.62 -6.19
CA ALA A 213 -1.24 -3.38 -6.88
C ALA A 213 -2.43 -3.57 -5.93
N LYS A 214 -2.43 -4.64 -5.14
CA LYS A 214 -3.45 -4.90 -4.11
C LYS A 214 -3.53 -3.77 -3.07
N VAL A 215 -2.38 -3.30 -2.57
CA VAL A 215 -2.32 -2.21 -1.59
C VAL A 215 -2.82 -0.90 -2.21
N ILE A 216 -2.36 -0.55 -3.41
CA ILE A 216 -2.76 0.65 -4.14
C ILE A 216 -4.27 0.69 -4.35
N VAL A 217 -4.86 -0.40 -4.85
CA VAL A 217 -6.31 -0.49 -5.11
C VAL A 217 -7.10 -0.35 -3.81
N LYS A 218 -6.65 -0.94 -2.70
CA LYS A 218 -7.28 -0.79 -1.38
C LYS A 218 -7.22 0.64 -0.86
N ILE A 219 -6.04 1.28 -0.95
CA ILE A 219 -5.86 2.67 -0.52
C ILE A 219 -6.74 3.59 -1.37
N PHE A 220 -6.71 3.46 -2.68
CA PHE A 220 -7.49 4.27 -3.61
C PHE A 220 -9.00 4.12 -3.37
N SER A 221 -9.48 2.88 -3.22
CA SER A 221 -10.88 2.60 -2.88
C SER A 221 -11.29 3.23 -1.55
N LYS A 222 -10.40 3.17 -0.54
CA LYS A 222 -10.62 3.81 0.75
C LYS A 222 -10.66 5.33 0.63
N MET A 223 -9.75 5.93 -0.12
CA MET A 223 -9.71 7.38 -0.34
C MET A 223 -11.00 7.88 -0.99
N LEU A 224 -11.47 7.23 -2.06
CA LEU A 224 -12.73 7.58 -2.72
C LEU A 224 -13.93 7.41 -1.80
N PHE A 225 -13.95 6.35 -0.99
CA PHE A 225 -15.02 6.12 -0.03
C PHE A 225 -15.04 7.20 1.07
N ASP A 226 -13.88 7.53 1.64
CA ASP A 226 -13.76 8.55 2.69
C ASP A 226 -14.08 9.96 2.13
N PHE A 227 -13.62 10.29 0.92
CA PHE A 227 -13.98 11.52 0.20
C PHE A 227 -15.50 11.64 0.00
N SER A 228 -16.12 10.58 -0.52
CA SER A 228 -17.57 10.58 -0.75
C SER A 228 -18.37 10.66 0.54
N LYS A 229 -17.86 10.04 1.62
CA LYS A 229 -18.47 10.07 2.95
C LYS A 229 -18.36 11.45 3.59
N ALA A 230 -17.26 12.18 3.38
CA ALA A 230 -17.04 13.53 3.89
C ALA A 230 -17.84 14.61 3.13
N SER A 231 -18.39 14.29 1.95
CA SER A 231 -19.15 15.22 1.15
C SER A 231 -20.39 15.72 1.89
N LYS A 232 -20.62 17.05 1.85
CA LYS A 232 -21.78 17.70 2.51
C LYS A 232 -23.12 17.15 2.03
N LYS A 233 -23.23 16.85 0.74
CA LYS A 233 -24.40 16.22 0.12
C LYS A 233 -24.03 14.79 -0.26
N ARG A 234 -24.68 13.81 0.36
CA ARG A 234 -24.46 12.38 0.08
C ARG A 234 -24.72 12.06 -1.38
N ALA A 235 -23.85 11.22 -1.95
CA ALA A 235 -23.95 10.76 -3.34
C ALA A 235 -24.08 11.89 -4.38
N SER A 236 -23.56 13.08 -4.09
CA SER A 236 -23.56 14.20 -5.04
C SER A 236 -22.65 13.98 -6.24
N MET A 237 -21.63 13.16 -6.07
CA MET A 237 -20.71 12.70 -7.11
C MET A 237 -20.56 11.19 -6.96
N PRO A 238 -21.32 10.39 -7.73
CA PRO A 238 -21.20 8.93 -7.66
C PRO A 238 -19.94 8.46 -8.40
N PHE A 239 -19.28 7.45 -7.82
CA PHE A 239 -18.14 6.76 -8.40
C PHE A 239 -18.48 5.30 -8.62
N HIS A 240 -18.23 4.80 -9.82
CA HIS A 240 -18.20 3.39 -10.16
C HIS A 240 -16.75 2.91 -10.17
N LEU A 241 -16.42 1.98 -9.31
CA LEU A 241 -15.10 1.34 -9.25
C LEU A 241 -15.14 0.02 -10.01
N PHE A 242 -14.72 0.07 -11.27
CA PHE A 242 -14.54 -1.13 -12.08
C PHE A 242 -13.21 -1.79 -11.70
N LEU A 243 -13.29 -2.96 -11.06
CA LEU A 243 -12.12 -3.73 -10.65
C LEU A 243 -11.97 -4.92 -11.57
N GLU A 244 -11.09 -4.78 -12.56
CA GLU A 244 -10.72 -5.87 -13.45
C GLU A 244 -9.79 -6.86 -12.73
N GLU A 245 -9.95 -8.15 -12.99
CA GLU A 245 -9.30 -9.24 -12.26
C GLU A 245 -9.44 -9.10 -10.73
N ALA A 246 -10.65 -8.79 -10.29
CA ALA A 246 -10.96 -8.42 -8.90
C ALA A 246 -10.51 -9.46 -7.87
N HIS A 247 -10.36 -10.73 -8.25
CA HIS A 247 -9.82 -11.78 -7.39
C HIS A 247 -8.37 -11.50 -6.93
N ARG A 248 -7.61 -10.61 -7.61
CA ARG A 248 -6.28 -10.16 -7.16
C ARG A 248 -6.37 -9.22 -5.95
N TYR A 249 -7.46 -8.46 -5.80
CA TYR A 249 -7.59 -7.36 -4.84
C TYR A 249 -8.59 -7.66 -3.71
N ILE A 250 -9.70 -8.33 -4.04
CA ILE A 250 -10.83 -8.60 -3.13
C ILE A 250 -10.75 -10.05 -2.63
N GLN A 251 -9.64 -10.42 -2.02
CA GLN A 251 -9.46 -11.79 -1.50
C GLN A 251 -10.04 -11.93 -0.09
N LYS A 252 -10.27 -13.21 0.31
CA LYS A 252 -10.50 -13.60 1.70
C LYS A 252 -9.16 -13.49 2.46
N ASP A 253 -8.82 -12.30 2.93
CA ASP A 253 -7.52 -11.99 3.54
C ASP A 253 -7.63 -11.51 4.99
N ASN A 254 -6.46 -11.29 5.59
CA ASN A 254 -6.33 -10.86 6.98
C ASN A 254 -6.52 -9.34 7.20
N ASP A 255 -7.11 -8.61 6.25
CA ASP A 255 -7.31 -7.16 6.40
C ASP A 255 -8.13 -6.81 7.64
N THR A 256 -9.13 -7.62 7.96
CA THR A 256 -9.93 -7.44 9.18
C THR A 256 -9.09 -7.55 10.43
N PHE A 257 -8.09 -8.42 10.42
CA PHE A 257 -7.13 -8.56 11.51
C PHE A 257 -6.22 -7.32 11.65
N LEU A 258 -5.73 -6.79 10.53
CA LEU A 258 -4.77 -5.67 10.51
C LEU A 258 -5.45 -4.31 10.69
N LEU A 259 -6.62 -4.12 10.08
CA LEU A 259 -7.29 -2.81 9.96
C LEU A 259 -8.63 -2.76 10.70
N GLY A 260 -9.09 -3.88 11.29
CA GLY A 260 -10.40 -4.01 11.91
C GLY A 260 -11.56 -4.20 10.92
N TYR A 261 -11.32 -4.04 9.61
CA TYR A 261 -12.32 -4.24 8.55
C TYR A 261 -11.66 -4.43 7.18
N ASN A 262 -12.38 -5.07 6.26
CA ASN A 262 -12.03 -5.07 4.84
C ASN A 262 -12.75 -3.92 4.12
N ILE A 263 -12.00 -3.10 3.38
CA ILE A 263 -12.57 -1.89 2.71
C ILE A 263 -13.63 -2.25 1.66
N PHE A 264 -13.43 -3.32 0.90
CA PHE A 264 -14.38 -3.72 -0.13
C PHE A 264 -15.68 -4.27 0.47
N ASP A 265 -15.59 -5.05 1.56
CA ASP A 265 -16.75 -5.49 2.32
C ASP A 265 -17.57 -4.30 2.83
N ARG A 266 -16.87 -3.25 3.27
CA ARG A 266 -17.51 -2.03 3.75
C ARG A 266 -18.16 -1.24 2.62
N ILE A 267 -17.47 -1.07 1.49
CA ILE A 267 -18.05 -0.40 0.32
C ILE A 267 -19.25 -1.20 -0.21
N ALA A 268 -19.17 -2.52 -0.29
CA ALA A 268 -20.27 -3.36 -0.72
C ALA A 268 -21.54 -3.18 0.15
N LYS A 269 -21.36 -3.09 1.48
CA LYS A 269 -22.49 -2.90 2.43
C LYS A 269 -23.02 -1.48 2.49
N GLU A 270 -22.15 -0.47 2.41
CA GLU A 270 -22.49 0.92 2.73
C GLU A 270 -22.30 1.89 1.56
N GLY A 271 -21.53 1.52 0.54
CA GLY A 271 -21.08 2.40 -0.54
C GLY A 271 -22.23 3.13 -1.24
N ARG A 272 -23.33 2.42 -1.50
CA ARG A 272 -24.54 3.00 -2.12
C ARG A 272 -25.04 4.26 -1.39
N LYS A 273 -24.90 4.33 -0.07
CA LYS A 273 -25.35 5.49 0.73
C LYS A 273 -24.53 6.75 0.43
N TYR A 274 -23.31 6.56 -0.02
CA TYR A 274 -22.33 7.63 -0.27
C TYR A 274 -22.04 7.83 -1.77
N GLY A 275 -22.63 7.00 -2.63
CA GLY A 275 -22.42 7.05 -4.07
C GLY A 275 -21.13 6.34 -4.54
N VAL A 276 -20.65 5.35 -3.80
CA VAL A 276 -19.52 4.50 -4.23
C VAL A 276 -20.05 3.10 -4.53
N ILE A 277 -19.90 2.67 -5.77
CA ILE A 277 -20.42 1.43 -6.31
C ILE A 277 -19.26 0.57 -6.78
N LEU A 278 -19.30 -0.74 -6.49
CA LEU A 278 -18.32 -1.70 -6.97
C LEU A 278 -18.86 -2.44 -8.18
N ASP A 279 -18.10 -2.41 -9.27
CA ASP A 279 -18.32 -3.21 -10.46
C ASP A 279 -17.16 -4.21 -10.57
N ILE A 280 -17.46 -5.50 -10.37
CA ILE A 280 -16.46 -6.55 -10.15
C ILE A 280 -16.38 -7.41 -11.40
N ILE A 281 -15.20 -7.50 -11.99
CA ILE A 281 -14.91 -8.35 -13.14
C ILE A 281 -13.87 -9.39 -12.71
N SER A 282 -14.20 -10.67 -12.82
CA SER A 282 -13.31 -11.75 -12.40
C SER A 282 -13.57 -13.05 -13.14
N GLN A 283 -12.50 -13.78 -13.38
CA GLN A 283 -12.54 -15.14 -13.90
C GLN A 283 -12.62 -16.19 -12.77
N ARG A 284 -12.38 -15.80 -11.51
CA ARG A 284 -12.28 -16.67 -10.33
C ARG A 284 -13.15 -16.19 -9.17
N PRO A 285 -14.49 -16.31 -9.29
CA PRO A 285 -15.40 -15.82 -8.26
C PRO A 285 -15.20 -16.51 -6.90
N VAL A 286 -14.73 -17.75 -6.86
CA VAL A 286 -14.47 -18.50 -5.61
C VAL A 286 -13.38 -17.86 -4.73
N GLU A 287 -12.47 -17.09 -5.32
CA GLU A 287 -11.39 -16.41 -4.61
C GLU A 287 -11.81 -15.05 -4.03
N ILE A 288 -12.95 -14.51 -4.47
CA ILE A 288 -13.47 -13.22 -4.00
C ILE A 288 -14.15 -13.37 -2.64
N SER A 289 -14.12 -12.29 -1.83
CA SER A 289 -14.83 -12.24 -0.55
C SER A 289 -16.33 -12.60 -0.71
N ASP A 290 -16.79 -13.58 0.08
CA ASP A 290 -18.20 -13.99 0.09
C ASP A 290 -19.13 -12.83 0.46
N THR A 291 -18.67 -11.92 1.36
CA THR A 291 -19.42 -10.74 1.73
C THR A 291 -19.66 -9.82 0.54
N VAL A 292 -18.64 -9.61 -0.29
CA VAL A 292 -18.75 -8.73 -1.45
C VAL A 292 -19.68 -9.33 -2.50
N ILE A 293 -19.51 -10.63 -2.83
CA ILE A 293 -20.38 -11.32 -3.79
C ILE A 293 -21.85 -11.33 -3.32
N ALA A 294 -22.09 -11.58 -2.02
CA ALA A 294 -23.45 -11.58 -1.47
C ALA A 294 -24.15 -10.20 -1.51
N GLN A 295 -23.40 -9.12 -1.65
CA GLN A 295 -23.94 -7.74 -1.78
C GLN A 295 -24.10 -7.29 -3.24
N CYS A 296 -23.63 -8.08 -4.21
CA CYS A 296 -23.87 -7.78 -5.62
C CYS A 296 -25.34 -7.97 -5.96
N ASN A 297 -25.94 -6.96 -6.58
CA ASN A 297 -27.36 -6.97 -6.93
C ASN A 297 -27.61 -7.57 -8.33
N ASN A 298 -26.66 -7.45 -9.23
CA ASN A 298 -26.79 -7.89 -10.62
C ASN A 298 -25.55 -8.69 -11.02
N PHE A 299 -25.79 -9.72 -11.86
CA PHE A 299 -24.76 -10.63 -12.31
C PHE A 299 -24.87 -10.86 -13.81
N LEU A 300 -23.71 -10.79 -14.48
CA LEU A 300 -23.53 -11.19 -15.86
C LEU A 300 -22.48 -12.30 -15.88
N ILE A 301 -22.90 -13.54 -16.10
CA ILE A 301 -22.02 -14.70 -16.05
C ILE A 301 -21.78 -15.21 -17.47
N PHE A 302 -20.56 -15.00 -17.95
CA PHE A 302 -20.07 -15.54 -19.21
C PHE A 302 -19.73 -17.03 -19.05
N LYS A 303 -19.30 -17.66 -20.12
CA LYS A 303 -18.92 -19.08 -20.10
C LYS A 303 -17.87 -19.35 -19.03
N MET A 304 -18.18 -20.25 -18.12
CA MET A 304 -17.26 -20.76 -17.10
C MET A 304 -17.09 -22.26 -17.29
N THR A 305 -15.88 -22.76 -17.13
CA THR A 305 -15.53 -24.18 -17.32
C THR A 305 -15.07 -24.85 -16.04
N HIS A 306 -14.55 -24.06 -15.07
CA HIS A 306 -13.99 -24.60 -13.84
C HIS A 306 -15.10 -25.07 -12.87
N PRO A 307 -15.11 -26.35 -12.45
CA PRO A 307 -16.23 -26.93 -11.70
C PRO A 307 -16.47 -26.25 -10.33
N LEU A 308 -15.41 -25.81 -9.64
CA LEU A 308 -15.54 -25.14 -8.34
C LEU A 308 -16.21 -23.78 -8.45
N ASP A 309 -15.89 -23.01 -9.49
CA ASP A 309 -16.51 -21.71 -9.73
C ASP A 309 -17.99 -21.85 -10.09
N ILE A 310 -18.32 -22.83 -10.92
CA ILE A 310 -19.72 -23.12 -11.27
C ILE A 310 -20.54 -23.55 -10.06
N LYS A 311 -19.97 -24.42 -9.20
CA LYS A 311 -20.61 -24.86 -7.96
C LYS A 311 -20.79 -23.66 -7.01
N TYR A 312 -19.75 -22.84 -6.85
CA TYR A 312 -19.79 -21.65 -5.99
C TYR A 312 -20.88 -20.68 -6.41
N ILE A 313 -20.98 -20.36 -7.70
CA ILE A 313 -22.03 -19.49 -8.23
C ILE A 313 -23.42 -20.11 -8.01
N GLY A 314 -23.56 -21.41 -8.19
CA GLY A 314 -24.83 -22.12 -7.95
C GLY A 314 -25.28 -22.09 -6.49
N GLU A 315 -24.35 -22.15 -5.53
CA GLU A 315 -24.60 -22.08 -4.10
C GLU A 315 -24.89 -20.66 -3.59
N MET A 316 -24.19 -19.68 -4.13
CA MET A 316 -24.34 -18.27 -3.72
C MET A 316 -25.59 -17.60 -4.29
N LEU A 317 -26.19 -18.16 -5.31
CA LEU A 317 -27.28 -17.55 -6.06
C LEU A 317 -28.55 -18.44 -6.03
N PRO A 318 -29.35 -18.32 -4.97
CA PRO A 318 -30.45 -19.28 -4.68
C PRO A 318 -31.54 -19.33 -5.75
N ASN A 319 -31.55 -18.40 -6.70
CA ASN A 319 -32.59 -18.32 -7.74
C ASN A 319 -32.15 -18.85 -9.12
N ILE A 320 -30.97 -19.42 -9.23
CA ILE A 320 -30.49 -20.03 -10.47
C ILE A 320 -30.95 -21.50 -10.52
N SER A 321 -31.70 -21.87 -11.55
CA SER A 321 -32.04 -23.26 -11.80
C SER A 321 -30.80 -24.05 -12.30
N GLN A 322 -30.77 -25.35 -12.01
CA GLN A 322 -29.70 -26.25 -12.50
C GLN A 322 -29.58 -26.21 -14.03
N ASP A 323 -30.70 -26.09 -14.75
CA ASP A 323 -30.73 -25.97 -16.21
C ASP A 323 -29.96 -24.76 -16.73
N ILE A 324 -29.98 -23.61 -16.00
CA ILE A 324 -29.25 -22.41 -16.38
C ILE A 324 -27.75 -22.61 -16.14
N LEU A 325 -27.37 -23.27 -15.04
CA LEU A 325 -25.98 -23.61 -14.75
C LEU A 325 -25.38 -24.56 -15.78
N ASP A 326 -26.18 -25.53 -16.27
CA ASP A 326 -25.72 -26.44 -17.31
C ASP A 326 -25.61 -25.78 -18.69
N LYS A 327 -26.52 -24.88 -19.02
CA LYS A 327 -26.44 -24.06 -20.24
C LYS A 327 -25.26 -23.08 -20.20
N GLN A 328 -24.90 -22.59 -19.06
CA GLN A 328 -23.77 -21.66 -18.86
C GLN A 328 -22.43 -22.28 -19.33
N LYS A 329 -22.24 -23.61 -19.16
CA LYS A 329 -21.02 -24.33 -19.59
C LYS A 329 -20.82 -24.34 -21.12
N ILE A 330 -21.88 -24.20 -21.88
CA ILE A 330 -21.91 -24.32 -23.36
C ILE A 330 -22.14 -22.96 -24.05
N LEU A 331 -22.15 -21.85 -23.31
CA LEU A 331 -22.32 -20.52 -23.91
C LEU A 331 -21.27 -20.24 -24.97
N GLN A 332 -21.71 -19.59 -26.04
CA GLN A 332 -20.80 -19.07 -27.08
C GLN A 332 -20.18 -17.75 -26.67
N PRO A 333 -19.04 -17.37 -27.26
CA PRO A 333 -18.44 -16.04 -27.03
C PRO A 333 -19.46 -14.92 -27.25
N GLY A 334 -19.46 -13.92 -26.37
CA GLY A 334 -20.39 -12.81 -26.38
C GLY A 334 -21.77 -13.13 -25.81
N MET A 335 -21.99 -14.33 -25.26
CA MET A 335 -23.23 -14.71 -24.56
C MET A 335 -22.99 -14.78 -23.05
N CYS A 336 -23.98 -14.34 -22.28
CA CYS A 336 -23.94 -14.42 -20.81
C CYS A 336 -25.31 -14.76 -20.23
N VAL A 337 -25.32 -15.30 -19.04
CA VAL A 337 -26.50 -15.39 -18.18
C VAL A 337 -26.61 -14.12 -17.38
N CYS A 338 -27.72 -13.39 -17.51
CA CYS A 338 -28.02 -12.17 -16.76
C CYS A 338 -29.10 -12.45 -15.73
N PHE A 339 -28.91 -12.02 -14.49
CA PHE A 339 -29.93 -12.07 -13.45
C PHE A 339 -29.61 -11.05 -12.35
N GLY A 340 -30.58 -10.76 -11.50
CA GLY A 340 -30.50 -9.81 -10.41
C GLY A 340 -31.65 -8.82 -10.42
N SER A 341 -31.53 -7.74 -9.67
CA SER A 341 -32.59 -6.74 -9.51
C SER A 341 -32.94 -5.97 -10.79
N ALA A 342 -31.98 -5.86 -11.72
CA ALA A 342 -32.18 -5.22 -13.04
C ALA A 342 -32.95 -6.11 -14.03
N PHE A 343 -33.07 -7.41 -13.75
CA PHE A 343 -33.69 -8.38 -14.66
C PHE A 343 -34.91 -8.99 -13.99
N LYS A 344 -36.05 -9.04 -14.71
CA LYS A 344 -37.30 -9.64 -14.18
C LYS A 344 -37.19 -11.14 -13.94
N ILE A 345 -36.43 -11.82 -14.80
CA ILE A 345 -36.13 -13.24 -14.74
C ILE A 345 -34.71 -13.49 -15.19
N PRO A 346 -34.03 -14.55 -14.71
CA PRO A 346 -32.78 -14.99 -15.29
C PRO A 346 -32.91 -15.30 -16.77
N MET A 347 -32.01 -14.74 -17.60
CA MET A 347 -32.07 -14.91 -19.05
C MET A 347 -30.67 -15.07 -19.66
N ILE A 348 -30.63 -15.77 -20.80
CA ILE A 348 -29.40 -15.82 -21.61
C ILE A 348 -29.50 -14.72 -22.67
N VAL A 349 -28.48 -13.87 -22.69
CA VAL A 349 -28.41 -12.72 -23.59
C VAL A 349 -27.15 -12.83 -24.46
N LYS A 350 -27.29 -12.49 -25.74
CA LYS A 350 -26.16 -12.26 -26.64
C LYS A 350 -25.90 -10.77 -26.69
N LEU A 351 -24.70 -10.36 -26.25
CA LEU A 351 -24.27 -8.98 -26.27
C LEU A 351 -23.91 -8.57 -27.71
N GLU A 352 -24.19 -7.32 -28.04
CA GLU A 352 -23.70 -6.69 -29.27
C GLU A 352 -22.22 -6.42 -29.17
N MET A 353 -21.54 -6.36 -30.31
CA MET A 353 -20.14 -5.94 -30.34
C MET A 353 -20.05 -4.45 -30.00
N PRO A 354 -19.06 -4.07 -29.17
CA PRO A 354 -18.90 -2.64 -28.83
C PRO A 354 -18.56 -1.81 -30.07
N ASN A 355 -19.08 -0.58 -30.09
CA ASN A 355 -18.77 0.42 -31.11
C ASN A 355 -18.33 1.72 -30.41
N PRO A 356 -17.09 2.20 -30.59
CA PRO A 356 -16.04 1.63 -31.46
C PRO A 356 -15.52 0.28 -30.98
N MET A 357 -14.96 -0.49 -31.90
CA MET A 357 -14.30 -1.77 -31.57
C MET A 357 -13.10 -1.54 -30.65
N PRO A 358 -12.90 -2.36 -29.60
CA PRO A 358 -11.74 -2.26 -28.74
C PRO A 358 -10.45 -2.60 -29.51
N TYR A 359 -9.38 -1.85 -29.23
CA TYR A 359 -8.05 -2.09 -29.79
C TYR A 359 -7.30 -3.25 -29.12
N SER A 360 -8.01 -4.27 -28.63
CA SER A 360 -7.39 -5.47 -28.11
C SER A 360 -7.23 -6.48 -29.21
N SER A 361 -6.03 -6.95 -29.47
CA SER A 361 -5.74 -8.05 -30.38
C SER A 361 -5.10 -9.19 -29.62
N ASN A 362 -5.62 -10.41 -29.81
CA ASN A 362 -4.91 -11.60 -29.41
C ASN A 362 -3.71 -11.82 -30.36
N CYS A 363 -2.56 -12.24 -29.82
CA CYS A 363 -1.46 -12.68 -30.67
C CYS A 363 -1.94 -13.85 -31.55
N ASP A 364 -1.81 -13.73 -32.86
CA ASP A 364 -2.04 -14.85 -33.78
C ASP A 364 -0.86 -15.81 -33.70
N VAL A 365 -0.87 -16.65 -32.67
CA VAL A 365 0.17 -17.67 -32.43
C VAL A 365 0.30 -18.61 -33.64
N SER A 366 -0.83 -18.95 -34.27
CA SER A 366 -0.87 -19.86 -35.44
C SER A 366 -0.20 -19.22 -36.65
N GLY A 367 -0.44 -17.93 -36.89
CA GLY A 367 0.20 -17.16 -37.95
C GLY A 367 1.69 -17.00 -37.71
N CYS A 368 2.08 -16.72 -36.47
CA CYS A 368 3.49 -16.60 -36.11
C CYS A 368 4.28 -17.91 -36.20
N TRP A 369 3.62 -19.05 -36.09
CA TRP A 369 4.25 -20.37 -36.20
C TRP A 369 4.30 -20.92 -37.62
N LYS A 370 3.51 -20.39 -38.54
CA LYS A 370 3.63 -20.72 -39.97
C LYS A 370 4.87 -20.01 -40.50
N MET A 371 6.00 -20.72 -40.54
CA MET A 371 7.14 -20.28 -41.31
C MET A 371 6.76 -20.31 -42.79
N GLU A 372 6.74 -19.15 -43.43
CA GLU A 372 6.82 -19.10 -44.89
C GLU A 372 8.21 -19.62 -45.27
N ASP A 373 8.23 -20.62 -46.12
CA ASP A 373 9.47 -21.25 -46.64
C ASP A 373 10.43 -20.16 -47.10
N GLY A 374 11.54 -20.01 -46.43
CA GLY A 374 12.72 -19.32 -46.98
C GLY A 374 13.24 -18.09 -46.25
N ASN A 375 12.65 -17.59 -45.16
CA ASN A 375 13.22 -16.45 -44.41
C ASN A 375 13.73 -16.88 -43.04
N ASN A 376 15.04 -16.72 -42.84
CA ASN A 376 15.70 -16.87 -41.54
C ASN A 376 15.00 -16.00 -40.50
N VAL A 377 14.44 -16.65 -39.48
CA VAL A 377 13.92 -15.95 -38.28
C VAL A 377 15.13 -15.41 -37.52
N THR A 378 15.42 -14.15 -37.70
CA THR A 378 16.24 -13.41 -36.75
C THR A 378 15.38 -13.30 -35.47
N LEU A 379 15.81 -13.99 -34.41
CA LEU A 379 15.29 -13.73 -33.06
C LEU A 379 15.52 -12.24 -32.77
N GLY A 380 14.49 -11.43 -33.00
CA GLY A 380 14.52 -10.01 -32.74
C GLY A 380 14.76 -9.78 -31.25
N ASN A 381 15.90 -9.17 -30.94
CA ASN A 381 16.11 -8.52 -29.68
C ASN A 381 14.84 -7.69 -29.39
N ARG A 382 14.24 -7.92 -28.23
CA ARG A 382 13.28 -6.97 -27.66
C ARG A 382 14.04 -5.66 -27.47
N SER A 383 14.04 -4.80 -28.49
CA SER A 383 14.40 -3.40 -28.30
C SER A 383 13.29 -2.79 -27.47
N ILE A 384 13.63 -2.37 -26.28
CA ILE A 384 12.88 -1.41 -25.51
C ILE A 384 12.67 -0.23 -26.48
N ARG A 385 11.45 -0.02 -26.96
CA ARG A 385 11.11 1.18 -27.71
C ARG A 385 11.15 2.33 -26.71
N ASN A 386 12.20 3.12 -26.80
CA ASN A 386 12.15 4.50 -26.36
C ASN A 386 11.17 5.18 -27.31
N ASP A 387 9.99 5.52 -26.83
CA ASP A 387 9.06 6.38 -27.55
C ASP A 387 9.66 7.79 -27.60
N GLU A 388 10.46 8.03 -28.65
CA GLU A 388 10.66 9.38 -29.13
C GLU A 388 9.36 9.81 -29.85
N LYS A 389 8.87 10.95 -29.42
CA LYS A 389 7.75 11.73 -29.92
C LYS A 389 7.56 11.60 -31.43
N GLN A 390 6.40 11.14 -31.83
CA GLN A 390 5.76 11.59 -33.06
C GLN A 390 4.43 12.27 -32.69
N ASP A 391 4.46 13.60 -32.76
CA ASP A 391 3.28 14.43 -32.82
C ASP A 391 2.54 14.07 -34.13
N ASP A 392 1.46 13.32 -34.02
CA ASP A 392 0.45 13.23 -35.05
C ASP A 392 -0.86 13.78 -34.51
N ASP A 393 -1.24 14.92 -35.04
CA ASP A 393 -2.50 15.61 -34.82
C ASP A 393 -3.71 14.69 -34.98
N PHE A 394 -4.22 14.17 -33.84
CA PHE A 394 -5.51 13.52 -33.78
C PHE A 394 -6.59 14.57 -33.48
N LYS A 395 -7.15 15.17 -34.56
CA LYS A 395 -8.37 15.97 -34.48
C LYS A 395 -9.54 15.04 -34.17
N LEU A 396 -9.99 15.06 -32.90
CA LEU A 396 -11.32 14.55 -32.54
C LEU A 396 -12.37 15.50 -33.14
N GLU A 397 -13.05 15.03 -34.17
CA GLU A 397 -14.32 15.64 -34.60
C GLU A 397 -15.35 15.40 -33.48
N THR A 398 -15.75 16.45 -32.82
CA THR A 398 -16.89 16.46 -31.89
C THR A 398 -18.16 16.38 -32.71
N GLY A 399 -18.66 15.17 -32.91
CA GLY A 399 -20.02 14.95 -33.39
C GLY A 399 -21.00 15.29 -32.27
N ASP A 400 -21.87 16.28 -32.57
CA ASP A 400 -23.00 16.64 -31.71
C ASP A 400 -23.92 15.45 -31.50
N LEU A 401 -23.86 14.83 -30.33
CA LEU A 401 -24.85 13.88 -29.87
C LEU A 401 -26.06 14.65 -29.33
N ASN A 402 -27.11 14.59 -30.08
CA ASN A 402 -28.42 15.18 -29.79
C ASN A 402 -29.02 14.49 -28.55
N MET A 403 -29.36 15.29 -27.53
CA MET A 403 -29.89 14.89 -26.22
C MET A 403 -31.36 14.41 -26.26
N GLN A 404 -31.80 13.67 -27.25
CA GLN A 404 -33.18 13.19 -27.32
C GLN A 404 -33.38 11.70 -27.06
N ASP A 405 -32.30 10.91 -26.88
CA ASP A 405 -32.44 9.46 -26.69
C ASP A 405 -32.15 8.98 -25.26
N ALA A 406 -32.15 9.86 -24.26
CA ALA A 406 -31.81 9.54 -22.87
C ALA A 406 -33.01 9.11 -21.98
N GLU A 407 -34.21 8.88 -22.54
CA GLU A 407 -35.41 8.52 -21.74
C GLU A 407 -35.66 7.01 -21.55
N TYR A 408 -34.74 6.14 -21.93
CA TYR A 408 -34.99 4.69 -21.83
C TYR A 408 -34.20 3.93 -20.73
N PHE A 409 -33.48 4.63 -19.85
CA PHE A 409 -32.83 3.99 -18.71
C PHE A 409 -33.05 4.77 -17.41
N ALA A 410 -34.27 4.74 -16.90
CA ALA A 410 -34.61 5.07 -15.50
C ALA A 410 -35.06 3.81 -14.76
#